data_3dc8f02fd2e6e2cbc8d43f352db7127e
#
_entry.id   3dc8f02fd2e6e2cbc8d43f352db7127e
#
_cell.length_a   1.000
_cell.length_b   1.000
_cell.length_c   1.000
_cell.angle_alpha   90.00
_cell.angle_beta   90.00
_cell.angle_gamma   90.00
#
_symmetry.space_group_name_H-M   'P 1'
#
loop_
_entity.id
_entity.type
_entity.pdbx_description
1 polymer ?
#
loop_
_entity_poly.entity_id
_entity_poly.type
_entity_poly.pdbx_seq_one_letter_code
_entity_poly.pdbx_strand_id
1 'polypeptide(L)'
;MGSAEARLTLASTSPQRRAILEQLAIPFEVVPPDYVEDDPPDADAVELVRRHAEGKAHSVHIEGRITLGVDTTVLLDGRIYGKAADREHAGRILRELSGRTHTVVSGVCLLGGSTDVLEHATTGVTFRALAPEVIDAYLQSREWEGRAGAYAIQGLGGRLVEGLDGDYLNVVGLPGALLVSILERSAPKLLQIPR
;
A
#
# COMPACT_ATOMS: atom_id res chain seq x y z
N MET A 1 27.61 -26.15 1.62
CA MET A 1 26.48 -25.59 2.32
C MET A 1 26.05 -24.39 1.49
N GLY A 2 24.96 -24.54 0.72
CA GLY A 2 24.44 -23.42 -0.07
C GLY A 2 23.99 -22.33 0.90
N SER A 3 24.46 -21.09 0.71
CA SER A 3 23.94 -19.93 1.40
C SER A 3 22.45 -19.85 1.04
N ALA A 4 21.57 -20.01 2.02
CA ALA A 4 20.16 -19.71 1.81
C ALA A 4 20.11 -18.26 1.28
N GLU A 5 19.61 -18.06 0.04
CA GLU A 5 19.40 -16.71 -0.48
C GLU A 5 18.56 -15.92 0.50
N ALA A 6 19.02 -14.73 0.83
CA ALA A 6 18.26 -13.84 1.70
C ALA A 6 16.91 -13.54 1.04
N ARG A 7 15.82 -13.88 1.71
CA ARG A 7 14.45 -13.63 1.23
C ARG A 7 13.71 -12.75 2.22
N LEU A 8 12.90 -11.85 1.69
CA LEU A 8 11.99 -11.02 2.46
C LEU A 8 10.72 -11.81 2.78
N THR A 9 10.25 -11.82 4.01
CA THR A 9 8.92 -12.29 4.37
C THR A 9 7.93 -11.12 4.21
N LEU A 10 7.01 -11.21 3.26
CA LEU A 10 5.95 -10.22 3.06
C LEU A 10 4.73 -10.58 3.92
N ALA A 11 4.45 -9.81 4.97
CA ALA A 11 3.28 -9.92 5.83
C ALA A 11 2.03 -9.32 5.16
N SER A 12 1.56 -9.93 4.06
CA SER A 12 0.43 -9.40 3.30
C SER A 12 -0.17 -10.43 2.35
N THR A 13 -1.50 -10.38 2.18
CA THR A 13 -2.23 -11.14 1.15
C THR A 13 -2.49 -10.33 -0.13
N SER A 14 -2.04 -9.06 -0.19
CA SER A 14 -2.29 -8.16 -1.33
C SER A 14 -1.56 -8.62 -2.59
N PRO A 15 -2.28 -8.91 -3.69
CA PRO A 15 -1.65 -9.25 -4.97
C PRO A 15 -0.86 -8.07 -5.56
N GLN A 16 -1.22 -6.83 -5.23
CA GLN A 16 -0.51 -5.65 -5.71
C GLN A 16 0.89 -5.54 -5.08
N ARG A 17 1.01 -5.75 -3.78
CA ARG A 17 2.30 -5.73 -3.08
C ARG A 17 3.22 -6.83 -3.60
N ARG A 18 2.67 -8.01 -3.88
CA ARG A 18 3.42 -9.09 -4.54
C ARG A 18 3.95 -8.67 -5.91
N ALA A 19 3.08 -8.13 -6.77
CA ALA A 19 3.46 -7.69 -8.11
C ALA A 19 4.53 -6.60 -8.08
N ILE A 20 4.48 -5.66 -7.11
CA ILE A 20 5.51 -4.62 -6.94
C ILE A 20 6.85 -5.25 -6.54
N LEU A 21 6.89 -6.18 -5.59
CA LEU A 21 8.14 -6.85 -5.21
C LEU A 21 8.73 -7.67 -6.36
N GLU A 22 7.89 -8.35 -7.15
CA GLU A 22 8.29 -9.04 -8.38
C GLU A 22 8.88 -8.06 -9.41
N GLN A 23 8.21 -6.92 -9.64
CA GLN A 23 8.69 -5.86 -10.54
C GLN A 23 10.04 -5.28 -10.10
N LEU A 24 10.26 -5.13 -8.79
CA LEU A 24 11.50 -4.64 -8.22
C LEU A 24 12.58 -5.72 -8.10
N ALA A 25 12.31 -6.94 -8.56
CA ALA A 25 13.20 -8.10 -8.45
C ALA A 25 13.71 -8.38 -7.02
N ILE A 26 12.88 -8.06 -6.01
CA ILE A 26 13.18 -8.36 -4.61
C ILE A 26 12.70 -9.78 -4.30
N PRO A 27 13.59 -10.71 -3.87
CA PRO A 27 13.18 -12.08 -3.55
C PRO A 27 12.37 -12.11 -2.25
N PHE A 28 11.18 -12.72 -2.28
CA PHE A 28 10.28 -12.77 -1.13
C PHE A 28 9.50 -14.09 -1.03
N GLU A 29 8.96 -14.33 0.15
CA GLU A 29 7.89 -15.30 0.41
C GLU A 29 6.69 -14.55 1.02
N VAL A 30 5.48 -15.07 0.82
CA VAL A 30 4.25 -14.48 1.37
C VAL A 30 3.81 -15.25 2.60
N VAL A 31 3.59 -14.54 3.69
CA VAL A 31 2.95 -15.09 4.90
C VAL A 31 1.75 -14.20 5.25
N PRO A 32 0.53 -14.76 5.26
CA PRO A 32 -0.65 -14.01 5.68
C PRO A 32 -0.50 -13.52 7.12
N PRO A 33 -0.72 -12.21 7.41
CA PRO A 33 -0.62 -11.69 8.76
C PRO A 33 -1.80 -12.18 9.62
N ASP A 34 -1.52 -12.56 10.86
CA ASP A 34 -2.50 -12.79 11.91
C ASP A 34 -2.63 -11.52 12.76
N TYR A 35 -3.24 -10.49 12.16
CA TYR A 35 -3.38 -9.16 12.75
C TYR A 35 -4.77 -8.60 12.45
N VAL A 36 -5.46 -8.15 13.49
CA VAL A 36 -6.78 -7.51 13.38
C VAL A 36 -6.58 -6.00 13.29
N GLU A 37 -7.02 -5.41 12.18
CA GLU A 37 -7.01 -3.95 11.99
C GLU A 37 -8.10 -3.32 12.87
N ASP A 38 -7.74 -2.28 13.63
CA ASP A 38 -8.65 -1.45 14.43
C ASP A 38 -8.52 0.00 13.95
N ASP A 39 -9.58 0.51 13.35
CA ASP A 39 -9.64 1.83 12.69
C ASP A 39 -10.52 2.79 13.53
N PRO A 40 -9.99 3.47 14.57
CA PRO A 40 -10.76 4.47 15.31
C PRO A 40 -11.21 5.61 14.38
N PRO A 41 -12.43 6.15 14.59
CA PRO A 41 -13.00 7.18 13.70
C PRO A 41 -12.14 8.45 13.55
N ASP A 42 -11.40 8.80 14.62
CA ASP A 42 -10.59 10.02 14.69
C ASP A 42 -9.08 9.73 14.58
N ALA A 43 -8.68 8.57 14.01
CA ALA A 43 -7.30 8.20 13.88
C ALA A 43 -6.54 9.17 12.96
N ASP A 44 -5.31 9.53 13.34
CA ASP A 44 -4.37 10.14 12.41
C ASP A 44 -3.96 9.12 11.34
N ALA A 45 -4.02 9.50 10.06
CA ALA A 45 -3.80 8.58 8.94
C ALA A 45 -2.36 8.02 8.92
N VAL A 46 -1.36 8.82 9.29
CA VAL A 46 0.05 8.39 9.34
C VAL A 46 0.27 7.39 10.47
N GLU A 47 -0.22 7.71 11.67
CA GLU A 47 -0.12 6.82 12.82
C GLU A 47 -0.89 5.51 12.59
N LEU A 48 -2.05 5.57 11.94
CA LEU A 48 -2.86 4.39 11.62
C LEU A 48 -2.10 3.42 10.71
N VAL A 49 -1.60 3.91 9.56
CA VAL A 49 -0.89 3.04 8.61
C VAL A 49 0.43 2.50 9.17
N ARG A 50 1.13 3.27 10.00
CA ARG A 50 2.34 2.82 10.70
C ARG A 50 2.01 1.70 11.69
N ARG A 51 1.00 1.89 12.55
CA ARG A 51 0.55 0.89 13.51
C ARG A 51 0.12 -0.41 12.82
N HIS A 52 -0.64 -0.33 11.72
CA HIS A 52 -1.04 -1.52 10.97
C HIS A 52 0.11 -2.20 10.24
N ALA A 53 1.05 -1.44 9.67
CA ALA A 53 2.25 -2.00 9.06
C ALA A 53 3.10 -2.75 10.09
N GLU A 54 3.32 -2.15 11.27
CA GLU A 54 4.05 -2.74 12.38
C GLU A 54 3.36 -4.00 12.92
N GLY A 55 2.06 -3.93 13.21
CA GLY A 55 1.28 -5.07 13.71
C GLY A 55 1.28 -6.24 12.73
N LYS A 56 1.15 -5.99 11.42
CA LYS A 56 1.26 -7.02 10.38
C LYS A 56 2.64 -7.66 10.36
N ALA A 57 3.72 -6.85 10.43
CA ALA A 57 5.07 -7.37 10.44
C ALA A 57 5.33 -8.26 11.67
N HIS A 58 4.99 -7.77 12.86
CA HIS A 58 5.18 -8.52 14.11
C HIS A 58 4.39 -9.83 14.17
N SER A 59 3.19 -9.88 13.58
CA SER A 59 2.33 -11.07 13.63
C SER A 59 2.93 -12.31 12.94
N VAL A 60 3.91 -12.12 12.04
CA VAL A 60 4.55 -13.20 11.27
C VAL A 60 6.07 -13.21 11.39
N HIS A 61 6.66 -12.27 12.17
CA HIS A 61 8.11 -12.16 12.27
C HIS A 61 8.73 -13.37 12.98
N ILE A 62 9.81 -13.86 12.40
CA ILE A 62 10.64 -14.93 12.97
C ILE A 62 12.06 -14.36 13.11
N GLU A 63 12.66 -14.55 14.29
CA GLU A 63 14.03 -14.10 14.58
C GLU A 63 15.02 -14.60 13.51
N GLY A 64 15.88 -13.69 13.05
CA GLY A 64 16.85 -13.96 11.98
C GLY A 64 16.29 -13.89 10.56
N ARG A 65 15.00 -13.54 10.39
CA ARG A 65 14.37 -13.28 9.09
C ARG A 65 14.03 -11.81 8.92
N ILE A 66 14.08 -11.31 7.69
CA ILE A 66 13.66 -9.95 7.36
C ILE A 66 12.17 -9.98 7.01
N THR A 67 11.38 -9.20 7.72
CA THR A 67 9.91 -9.18 7.55
C THR A 67 9.44 -7.78 7.18
N LEU A 68 8.60 -7.70 6.14
CA LEU A 68 7.99 -6.47 5.63
C LEU A 68 6.50 -6.46 5.93
N GLY A 69 6.06 -5.50 6.74
CA GLY A 69 4.66 -5.14 6.91
C GLY A 69 4.34 -3.83 6.19
N VAL A 70 3.17 -3.75 5.58
CA VAL A 70 2.73 -2.55 4.86
C VAL A 70 1.24 -2.33 5.10
N ASP A 71 0.86 -1.07 5.27
CA ASP A 71 -0.53 -0.65 5.23
C ASP A 71 -0.72 0.58 4.36
N THR A 72 -1.93 0.78 3.80
CA THR A 72 -2.19 1.88 2.85
C THR A 72 -3.61 2.37 3.02
N THR A 73 -3.76 3.69 3.13
CA THR A 73 -5.07 4.35 3.18
C THR A 73 -5.09 5.60 2.31
N VAL A 74 -6.29 6.15 2.11
CA VAL A 74 -6.52 7.40 1.38
C VAL A 74 -7.04 8.46 2.34
N LEU A 75 -6.49 9.66 2.27
CA LEU A 75 -6.84 10.81 3.10
C LEU A 75 -7.32 11.97 2.23
N LEU A 76 -8.47 12.57 2.57
CA LEU A 76 -8.94 13.81 1.98
C LEU A 76 -9.59 14.67 3.06
N ASP A 77 -9.15 15.93 3.21
CA ASP A 77 -9.65 16.89 4.21
C ASP A 77 -9.70 16.34 5.64
N GLY A 78 -8.68 15.59 6.05
CA GLY A 78 -8.62 14.99 7.39
C GLY A 78 -9.47 13.72 7.56
N ARG A 79 -10.22 13.30 6.54
CA ARG A 79 -11.02 12.07 6.57
C ARG A 79 -10.31 10.92 5.86
N ILE A 80 -10.28 9.77 6.52
CA ILE A 80 -9.72 8.53 5.99
C ILE A 80 -10.76 7.79 5.15
N TYR A 81 -10.36 7.33 3.97
CA TYR A 81 -11.14 6.52 3.04
C TYR A 81 -10.49 5.15 2.89
N GLY A 82 -10.91 4.22 3.72
CA GLY A 82 -10.51 2.81 3.64
C GLY A 82 -11.16 2.07 2.49
N LYS A 83 -11.29 0.75 2.64
CA LYS A 83 -11.98 -0.12 1.68
C LYS A 83 -13.48 0.12 1.72
N ALA A 84 -14.11 0.27 0.56
CA ALA A 84 -15.55 0.40 0.48
C ALA A 84 -16.24 -0.92 0.89
N ALA A 85 -17.29 -0.81 1.70
CA ALA A 85 -18.06 -1.96 2.16
C ALA A 85 -18.91 -2.58 1.04
N ASP A 86 -19.44 -1.74 0.15
CA ASP A 86 -20.32 -2.10 -0.95
C ASP A 86 -20.21 -1.10 -2.11
N ARG A 87 -20.94 -1.38 -3.21
CA ARG A 87 -20.96 -0.53 -4.40
C ARG A 87 -21.45 0.90 -4.12
N GLU A 88 -22.46 1.05 -3.27
CA GLU A 88 -23.01 2.37 -2.94
C GLU A 88 -22.00 3.20 -2.18
N HIS A 89 -21.31 2.59 -1.20
CA HIS A 89 -20.21 3.21 -0.47
C HIS A 89 -19.07 3.59 -1.40
N ALA A 90 -18.65 2.70 -2.31
CA ALA A 90 -17.63 3.02 -3.32
C ALA A 90 -18.05 4.23 -4.19
N GLY A 91 -19.30 4.29 -4.63
CA GLY A 91 -19.83 5.42 -5.39
C GLY A 91 -19.82 6.73 -4.61
N ARG A 92 -20.10 6.71 -3.29
CA ARG A 92 -19.98 7.90 -2.43
C ARG A 92 -18.53 8.36 -2.36
N ILE A 93 -17.59 7.45 -2.10
CA ILE A 93 -16.16 7.77 -2.06
C ILE A 93 -15.70 8.42 -3.37
N LEU A 94 -15.98 7.81 -4.52
CA LEU A 94 -15.55 8.33 -5.82
C LEU A 94 -16.15 9.74 -6.12
N ARG A 95 -17.39 10.01 -5.70
CA ARG A 95 -17.97 11.35 -5.82
C ARG A 95 -17.26 12.38 -4.93
N GLU A 96 -16.90 12.00 -3.71
CA GLU A 96 -16.17 12.88 -2.78
C GLU A 96 -14.74 13.18 -3.27
N LEU A 97 -14.07 12.22 -3.95
CA LEU A 97 -12.74 12.41 -4.53
C LEU A 97 -12.74 13.14 -5.88
N SER A 98 -13.89 13.19 -6.58
CA SER A 98 -14.03 13.77 -7.93
C SER A 98 -13.59 15.22 -7.99
N GLY A 99 -12.71 15.58 -8.95
CA GLY A 99 -12.21 16.92 -9.17
C GLY A 99 -11.29 17.45 -8.06
N ARG A 100 -10.76 16.57 -7.21
CA ARG A 100 -9.99 16.96 -6.03
C ARG A 100 -8.66 16.19 -5.96
N THR A 101 -7.71 16.76 -5.21
CA THR A 101 -6.48 16.10 -4.84
C THR A 101 -6.63 15.47 -3.46
N HIS A 102 -6.42 14.16 -3.40
CA HIS A 102 -6.35 13.38 -2.17
C HIS A 102 -4.95 12.83 -1.95
N THR A 103 -4.64 12.40 -0.75
CA THR A 103 -3.34 11.84 -0.39
C THR A 103 -3.46 10.34 -0.15
N VAL A 104 -2.61 9.56 -0.82
CA VAL A 104 -2.39 8.15 -0.48
C VAL A 104 -1.26 8.08 0.54
N VAL A 105 -1.52 7.45 1.68
CA VAL A 105 -0.57 7.30 2.79
C VAL A 105 -0.28 5.83 2.98
N SER A 106 1.00 5.43 2.97
CA SER A 106 1.40 4.05 3.30
C SER A 106 2.41 4.02 4.43
N GLY A 107 2.18 3.16 5.42
CA GLY A 107 3.15 2.77 6.44
C GLY A 107 3.97 1.58 5.96
N VAL A 108 5.26 1.58 6.29
CA VAL A 108 6.21 0.51 5.99
C VAL A 108 6.95 0.15 7.27
N CYS A 109 6.87 -1.11 7.67
CA CYS A 109 7.64 -1.69 8.77
C CYS A 109 8.58 -2.77 8.24
N LEU A 110 9.87 -2.65 8.52
CA LEU A 110 10.88 -3.68 8.24
C LEU A 110 11.48 -4.15 9.55
N LEU A 111 11.35 -5.45 9.86
CA LEU A 111 11.93 -6.09 11.04
C LEU A 111 13.05 -7.06 10.64
N GLY A 112 14.03 -7.23 11.54
CA GLY A 112 15.10 -8.22 11.38
C GLY A 112 16.22 -7.83 10.41
N GLY A 113 16.30 -6.55 10.00
CA GLY A 113 17.44 -5.98 9.30
C GLY A 113 18.60 -5.65 10.26
N SER A 114 19.53 -4.78 9.82
CA SER A 114 20.57 -4.23 10.71
C SER A 114 19.95 -3.34 11.81
N THR A 115 18.81 -2.73 11.52
CA THR A 115 17.94 -1.97 12.41
C THR A 115 16.50 -2.17 11.98
N ASP A 116 15.59 -2.24 12.93
CA ASP A 116 14.16 -2.20 12.65
C ASP A 116 13.75 -0.80 12.20
N VAL A 117 12.86 -0.74 11.22
CA VAL A 117 12.44 0.53 10.58
C VAL A 117 10.91 0.60 10.56
N LEU A 118 10.38 1.75 10.95
CA LEU A 118 8.96 2.09 10.84
C LEU A 118 8.83 3.50 10.24
N GLU A 119 8.51 3.56 8.97
CA GLU A 119 8.41 4.80 8.20
C GLU A 119 7.09 4.89 7.44
N HIS A 120 6.85 6.00 6.78
CA HIS A 120 5.68 6.21 5.93
C HIS A 120 6.03 6.98 4.67
N ALA A 121 5.21 6.86 3.65
CA ALA A 121 5.26 7.66 2.43
C ALA A 121 3.88 8.24 2.12
N THR A 122 3.87 9.40 1.46
CA THR A 122 2.67 10.07 0.98
C THR A 122 2.77 10.34 -0.51
N THR A 123 1.64 10.30 -1.22
CA THR A 123 1.55 10.64 -2.64
C THR A 123 0.23 11.35 -2.90
N GLY A 124 0.31 12.54 -3.51
CA GLY A 124 -0.85 13.28 -3.96
C GLY A 124 -1.42 12.68 -5.25
N VAL A 125 -2.73 12.46 -5.31
CA VAL A 125 -3.43 12.00 -6.51
C VAL A 125 -4.57 12.96 -6.81
N THR A 126 -4.57 13.57 -7.99
CA THR A 126 -5.63 14.45 -8.44
C THR A 126 -6.58 13.69 -9.35
N PHE A 127 -7.87 13.66 -9.00
CA PHE A 127 -8.89 13.15 -9.89
C PHE A 127 -9.40 14.28 -10.79
N ARG A 128 -9.63 13.95 -12.06
CA ARG A 128 -10.44 14.82 -12.93
C ARG A 128 -11.87 14.93 -12.41
N ALA A 129 -12.63 15.93 -12.84
CA ALA A 129 -14.06 16.00 -12.56
C ALA A 129 -14.75 14.78 -13.21
N LEU A 130 -15.42 13.97 -12.40
CA LEU A 130 -16.07 12.73 -12.82
C LEU A 130 -17.57 12.93 -13.00
N ALA A 131 -18.06 12.74 -14.24
CA ALA A 131 -19.49 12.69 -14.48
C ALA A 131 -20.11 11.41 -13.85
N PRO A 132 -21.39 11.43 -13.45
CA PRO A 132 -22.06 10.27 -12.84
C PRO A 132 -21.90 8.98 -13.65
N GLU A 133 -21.98 9.08 -14.97
CA GLU A 133 -21.88 7.95 -15.90
C GLU A 133 -20.49 7.31 -15.89
N VAL A 134 -19.43 8.12 -15.68
CA VAL A 134 -18.05 7.63 -15.53
C VAL A 134 -17.90 6.84 -14.25
N ILE A 135 -18.45 7.35 -13.14
CA ILE A 135 -18.45 6.64 -11.86
C ILE A 135 -19.22 5.33 -11.97
N ASP A 136 -20.41 5.35 -12.55
CA ASP A 136 -21.24 4.15 -12.71
C ASP A 136 -20.57 3.09 -13.59
N ALA A 137 -19.93 3.50 -14.70
CA ALA A 137 -19.18 2.61 -15.56
C ALA A 137 -17.97 1.99 -14.82
N TYR A 138 -17.24 2.79 -14.02
CA TYR A 138 -16.14 2.26 -13.23
C TYR A 138 -16.63 1.28 -12.14
N LEU A 139 -17.74 1.58 -11.46
CA LEU A 139 -18.30 0.71 -10.44
C LEU A 139 -18.74 -0.66 -10.99
N GLN A 140 -19.11 -0.74 -12.29
CA GLN A 140 -19.44 -2.01 -12.96
C GLN A 140 -18.21 -2.91 -13.14
N SER A 141 -17.00 -2.35 -13.23
CA SER A 141 -15.77 -3.13 -13.36
C SER A 141 -15.41 -3.94 -12.11
N ARG A 142 -15.94 -3.57 -10.95
CA ARG A 142 -15.64 -4.11 -9.63
C ARG A 142 -14.17 -3.95 -9.19
N GLU A 143 -13.35 -3.17 -9.91
CA GLU A 143 -11.96 -2.90 -9.50
C GLU A 143 -11.82 -2.16 -8.17
N TRP A 144 -12.88 -1.49 -7.72
CA TRP A 144 -12.95 -0.79 -6.44
C TRP A 144 -12.90 -1.74 -5.23
N GLU A 145 -13.25 -3.03 -5.42
CA GLU A 145 -13.34 -4.00 -4.32
C GLU A 145 -11.98 -4.20 -3.65
N GLY A 146 -11.98 -4.08 -2.31
CA GLY A 146 -10.79 -4.26 -1.50
C GLY A 146 -9.72 -3.16 -1.67
N ARG A 147 -10.07 -1.99 -2.24
CA ARG A 147 -9.17 -0.86 -2.46
C ARG A 147 -9.48 0.29 -1.51
N ALA A 148 -8.45 0.83 -0.86
CA ALA A 148 -8.56 2.11 -0.17
C ALA A 148 -8.91 3.20 -1.19
N GLY A 149 -9.82 4.12 -0.84
CA GLY A 149 -10.32 5.13 -1.76
C GLY A 149 -11.19 4.60 -2.91
N ALA A 150 -11.53 3.31 -2.91
CA ALA A 150 -12.39 2.65 -3.90
C ALA A 150 -11.90 2.76 -5.36
N TYR A 151 -10.58 2.79 -5.63
CA TYR A 151 -10.04 2.78 -6.99
C TYR A 151 -8.70 2.03 -7.11
N ALA A 152 -8.37 1.60 -8.33
CA ALA A 152 -7.11 0.94 -8.67
C ALA A 152 -6.42 1.71 -9.81
N ILE A 153 -5.38 2.51 -9.48
CA ILE A 153 -4.69 3.38 -10.47
C ILE A 153 -4.05 2.58 -11.60
N GLN A 154 -3.61 1.35 -11.35
CA GLN A 154 -2.98 0.47 -12.33
C GLN A 154 -3.97 -0.22 -13.29
N GLY A 155 -5.28 -0.05 -13.07
CA GLY A 155 -6.35 -0.59 -13.89
C GLY A 155 -7.19 0.52 -14.54
N LEU A 156 -8.49 0.25 -14.67
CA LEU A 156 -9.45 1.23 -15.20
C LEU A 156 -9.55 2.49 -14.33
N GLY A 157 -9.21 2.39 -13.04
CA GLY A 157 -9.14 3.52 -12.14
C GLY A 157 -8.12 4.58 -12.56
N GLY A 158 -7.11 4.23 -13.37
CA GLY A 158 -6.21 5.20 -13.99
C GLY A 158 -6.91 6.23 -14.88
N ARG A 159 -8.10 5.91 -15.43
CA ARG A 159 -8.92 6.85 -16.20
C ARG A 159 -9.56 7.97 -15.36
N LEU A 160 -9.60 7.79 -14.04
CA LEU A 160 -10.15 8.76 -13.11
C LEU A 160 -9.11 9.82 -12.73
N VAL A 161 -7.82 9.51 -12.90
CA VAL A 161 -6.68 10.33 -12.47
C VAL A 161 -6.33 11.35 -13.53
N GLU A 162 -6.11 12.60 -13.10
CA GLU A 162 -5.58 13.71 -13.88
C GLU A 162 -4.08 13.89 -13.66
N GLY A 163 -3.62 13.72 -12.40
CA GLY A 163 -2.24 13.95 -12.03
C GLY A 163 -1.82 13.17 -10.79
N LEU A 164 -0.50 13.02 -10.64
CA LEU A 164 0.13 12.35 -9.51
C LEU A 164 1.37 13.14 -9.09
N ASP A 165 1.52 13.37 -7.78
CA ASP A 165 2.69 13.99 -7.17
C ASP A 165 3.27 13.05 -6.11
N GLY A 166 4.37 12.37 -6.44
CA GLY A 166 5.05 11.40 -5.59
C GLY A 166 5.29 10.03 -6.25
N ASP A 167 5.19 8.96 -5.47
CA ASP A 167 5.49 7.60 -5.90
C ASP A 167 4.24 6.86 -6.41
N TYR A 168 4.22 6.51 -7.69
CA TYR A 168 3.15 5.71 -8.30
C TYR A 168 2.96 4.35 -7.59
N LEU A 169 4.04 3.68 -7.21
CA LEU A 169 3.97 2.39 -6.53
C LEU A 169 3.34 2.50 -5.14
N ASN A 170 3.51 3.67 -4.48
CA ASN A 170 2.79 3.98 -3.24
C ASN A 170 1.27 3.96 -3.46
N VAL A 171 0.78 4.55 -4.55
CA VAL A 171 -0.66 4.55 -4.88
C VAL A 171 -1.17 3.16 -5.20
N VAL A 172 -0.34 2.32 -5.81
CA VAL A 172 -0.65 0.88 -6.05
C VAL A 172 -0.73 0.09 -4.73
N GLY A 173 0.04 0.50 -3.69
CA GLY A 173 -0.06 -0.06 -2.34
C GLY A 173 1.24 -0.49 -1.67
N LEU A 174 2.41 -0.14 -2.24
CA LEU A 174 3.73 -0.33 -1.63
C LEU A 174 4.68 0.76 -2.15
N PRO A 175 5.13 1.71 -1.31
CA PRO A 175 6.00 2.79 -1.75
C PRO A 175 7.38 2.26 -2.14
N GLY A 176 7.61 2.12 -3.46
CA GLY A 176 8.80 1.48 -4.00
C GLY A 176 10.08 2.26 -3.69
N ALA A 177 10.05 3.58 -3.84
CA ALA A 177 11.20 4.43 -3.56
C ALA A 177 11.62 4.37 -2.08
N LEU A 178 10.64 4.42 -1.16
CA LEU A 178 10.90 4.30 0.28
C LEU A 178 11.42 2.90 0.62
N LEU A 179 10.80 1.84 0.09
CA LEU A 179 11.23 0.46 0.34
C LEU A 179 12.69 0.25 -0.09
N VAL A 180 13.07 0.68 -1.30
CA VAL A 180 14.45 0.55 -1.80
C VAL A 180 15.41 1.28 -0.87
N SER A 181 15.11 2.53 -0.48
CA SER A 181 15.93 3.29 0.46
C SER A 181 16.09 2.60 1.83
N ILE A 182 15.02 1.99 2.35
CA ILE A 182 15.08 1.20 3.60
C ILE A 182 15.99 -0.03 3.41
N LEU A 183 15.82 -0.76 2.30
CA LEU A 183 16.60 -1.98 2.05
C LEU A 183 18.09 -1.66 1.82
N GLU A 184 18.44 -0.56 1.14
CA GLU A 184 19.84 -0.13 0.95
C GLU A 184 20.57 0.03 2.28
N ARG A 185 19.95 0.59 3.30
CA ARG A 185 20.56 0.84 4.61
C ARG A 185 20.39 -0.30 5.62
N SER A 186 19.35 -1.14 5.50
CA SER A 186 19.03 -2.17 6.50
C SER A 186 19.26 -3.61 6.02
N ALA A 187 19.11 -3.88 4.71
CA ALA A 187 19.17 -5.22 4.14
C ALA A 187 19.66 -5.23 2.68
N PRO A 188 20.82 -4.64 2.34
CA PRO A 188 21.25 -4.42 0.95
C PRO A 188 21.42 -5.70 0.13
N LYS A 189 21.56 -6.85 0.76
CA LYS A 189 21.65 -8.14 0.06
C LYS A 189 20.36 -8.50 -0.70
N LEU A 190 19.21 -7.96 -0.30
CA LEU A 190 17.91 -8.18 -0.96
C LEU A 190 17.77 -7.42 -2.28
N LEU A 191 18.63 -6.43 -2.54
CA LEU A 191 18.64 -5.63 -3.78
C LEU A 191 19.65 -6.14 -4.83
N GLN A 192 20.36 -7.23 -4.54
CA GLN A 192 21.32 -7.81 -5.49
C GLN A 192 20.56 -8.54 -6.59
N ILE A 193 20.63 -8.00 -7.83
CA ILE A 193 20.06 -8.67 -9.01
C ILE A 193 20.85 -9.96 -9.24
N PRO A 194 20.20 -11.13 -9.29
CA PRO A 194 20.88 -12.38 -9.65
C PRO A 194 21.56 -12.24 -11.01
N ARG A 195 22.82 -12.65 -11.09
CA ARG A 195 23.61 -12.65 -12.34
C ARG A 195 23.16 -13.77 -13.25
#